data_a23254fbd56b0d7f173023b87b3b5890
#
_entry.id   a23254fbd56b0d7f173023b87b3b5890
#
_cell.length_a   1.000
_cell.length_b   1.000
_cell.length_c   1.000
_cell.angle_alpha   90.00
_cell.angle_beta   90.00
_cell.angle_gamma   90.00
#
_symmetry.space_group_name_H-M   'P 1'
#
loop_
_entity.id
_entity.type
_entity.pdbx_description
1 polymer ?
#
loop_
_entity_poly.entity_id
_entity_poly.type
_entity_poly.pdbx_seq_one_letter_code
_entity_poly.pdbx_strand_id
1 'polypeptide(L)'
;MLLARTVVEYALVALLLTLISTASAAMCGCAKDIAIKITGIYENGDTDVHYDYCENLNDGRGFTAGIAGFCSGTGDGWDVIQEYKTLTGSYGDFGPMATYLEKYASEGSDSTSGIENYCKVWESLGKSDTNFQKAQDNVRDQLYYDPAEKAAAELGAKLDVTQGQIFDTGIEHGTGDDADGMLTLIKNTNNAFTSDQAGDSGSTLTINGHQVDEIVWLKKFIEVRTSDLKNPKEADNQGGNYWAGTTYRTVSYSYMIDQREYMWTNSVKLLDNDGKQTTVSCSSSNSSTRSKRRDINGRPIRIRRNRELVPPSDPPKKRRLRPARTGPNQEL
;
A
#
# COMPACT_ATOMS: atom_id res chain seq x y z
N MET A 1 -14.30 -54.28 -15.71
CA MET A 1 -14.84 -52.93 -15.99
C MET A 1 -15.25 -52.13 -14.74
N LEU A 2 -15.56 -52.74 -13.61
CA LEU A 2 -15.89 -52.04 -12.36
C LEU A 2 -14.67 -51.40 -11.62
N LEU A 3 -13.50 -52.04 -11.67
CA LEU A 3 -12.30 -51.53 -10.98
C LEU A 3 -11.70 -50.23 -11.59
N ALA A 4 -11.89 -50.00 -12.89
CA ALA A 4 -11.39 -48.80 -13.56
C ALA A 4 -12.22 -47.54 -13.25
N ARG A 5 -13.53 -47.71 -12.94
CA ARG A 5 -14.41 -46.57 -12.57
C ARG A 5 -14.10 -46.01 -11.18
N THR A 6 -13.83 -46.89 -10.22
CA THR A 6 -13.54 -46.46 -8.85
C THR A 6 -12.22 -45.67 -8.73
N VAL A 7 -11.17 -46.05 -9.50
CA VAL A 7 -9.89 -45.32 -9.47
C VAL A 7 -10.02 -43.91 -10.08
N VAL A 8 -10.83 -43.73 -11.12
CA VAL A 8 -11.06 -42.40 -11.74
C VAL A 8 -11.88 -41.49 -10.82
N GLU A 9 -12.86 -42.02 -10.08
CA GLU A 9 -13.64 -41.22 -9.14
C GLU A 9 -12.81 -40.77 -7.93
N TYR A 10 -11.95 -41.62 -7.38
CA TYR A 10 -11.02 -41.23 -6.30
C TYR A 10 -9.95 -40.25 -6.76
N ALA A 11 -9.47 -40.33 -8.01
CA ALA A 11 -8.51 -39.37 -8.57
C ALA A 11 -9.18 -38.01 -8.82
N LEU A 12 -10.43 -37.96 -9.25
CA LEU A 12 -11.18 -36.71 -9.42
C LEU A 12 -11.54 -36.04 -8.09
N VAL A 13 -11.90 -36.81 -7.06
CA VAL A 13 -12.17 -36.30 -5.71
C VAL A 13 -10.87 -35.81 -5.06
N ALA A 14 -9.76 -36.50 -5.22
CA ALA A 14 -8.44 -36.05 -4.73
C ALA A 14 -7.98 -34.79 -5.47
N LEU A 15 -8.24 -34.64 -6.75
CA LEU A 15 -7.88 -33.43 -7.52
C LEU A 15 -8.77 -32.22 -7.17
N LEU A 16 -10.05 -32.44 -6.80
CA LEU A 16 -10.93 -31.35 -6.31
C LEU A 16 -10.58 -30.90 -4.89
N LEU A 17 -9.98 -31.75 -4.06
CA LEU A 17 -9.59 -31.42 -2.69
C LEU A 17 -8.28 -30.61 -2.63
N THR A 18 -7.46 -30.62 -3.69
CA THR A 18 -6.21 -29.84 -3.75
C THR A 18 -6.39 -28.39 -4.21
N LEU A 19 -7.60 -27.96 -4.56
CA LEU A 19 -7.92 -26.59 -4.99
C LEU A 19 -8.59 -25.75 -3.92
N ILE A 20 -8.57 -26.16 -2.64
CA ILE A 20 -8.83 -25.23 -1.56
C ILE A 20 -7.55 -24.42 -1.34
N SER A 21 -7.25 -23.53 -2.28
CA SER A 21 -6.41 -22.38 -2.00
C SER A 21 -7.12 -21.63 -0.89
N THR A 22 -6.63 -21.75 0.33
CA THR A 22 -7.04 -20.86 1.42
C THR A 22 -6.51 -19.48 1.03
N ALA A 23 -7.33 -18.74 0.26
CA ALA A 23 -7.04 -17.35 0.01
C ALA A 23 -6.76 -16.71 1.37
N SER A 24 -5.57 -16.19 1.57
CA SER A 24 -5.24 -15.38 2.73
C SER A 24 -6.31 -14.29 2.84
N ALA A 25 -6.90 -14.14 4.01
CA ALA A 25 -7.88 -13.06 4.19
C ALA A 25 -7.12 -11.74 4.12
N ALA A 26 -7.56 -10.85 3.24
CA ALA A 26 -7.04 -9.49 3.16
C ALA A 26 -7.15 -8.80 4.51
N MET A 27 -6.15 -8.01 4.85
CA MET A 27 -6.22 -7.09 5.98
C MET A 27 -7.37 -6.12 5.78
N CYS A 28 -8.32 -6.08 6.68
CA CYS A 28 -9.52 -5.26 6.55
C CYS A 28 -9.95 -4.65 7.88
N GLY A 29 -10.87 -3.69 7.82
CA GLY A 29 -11.40 -3.04 9.02
C GLY A 29 -10.32 -2.40 9.88
N CYS A 30 -10.21 -2.83 11.13
CA CYS A 30 -9.27 -2.27 12.09
C CYS A 30 -7.80 -2.43 11.67
N ALA A 31 -7.40 -3.61 11.18
CA ALA A 31 -6.02 -3.85 10.78
C ALA A 31 -5.57 -2.96 9.61
N LYS A 32 -6.43 -2.76 8.61
CA LYS A 32 -6.17 -1.82 7.51
C LYS A 32 -6.04 -0.37 7.98
N ASP A 33 -6.94 0.07 8.87
CA ASP A 33 -6.88 1.42 9.44
C ASP A 33 -5.57 1.64 10.23
N ILE A 34 -5.16 0.66 11.01
CA ILE A 34 -3.88 0.68 11.73
C ILE A 34 -2.69 0.74 10.74
N ALA A 35 -2.68 -0.08 9.68
CA ALA A 35 -1.60 -0.06 8.69
C ALA A 35 -1.46 1.32 8.02
N ILE A 36 -2.57 1.95 7.65
CA ILE A 36 -2.58 3.30 7.08
C ILE A 36 -2.00 4.32 8.07
N LYS A 37 -2.39 4.24 9.34
CA LYS A 37 -1.88 5.14 10.39
C LYS A 37 -0.40 4.94 10.69
N ILE A 38 0.07 3.69 10.68
CA ILE A 38 1.49 3.37 10.83
C ILE A 38 2.29 4.04 9.71
N THR A 39 1.84 3.88 8.45
CA THR A 39 2.46 4.55 7.32
C THR A 39 2.39 6.07 7.46
N GLY A 40 1.27 6.63 7.96
CA GLY A 40 1.14 8.06 8.26
C GLY A 40 2.21 8.56 9.25
N ILE A 41 2.48 7.82 10.33
CA ILE A 41 3.57 8.15 11.26
C ILE A 41 4.92 8.22 10.53
N TYR A 42 5.20 7.26 9.65
CA TYR A 42 6.48 7.22 8.95
C TYR A 42 6.62 8.31 7.89
N GLU A 43 5.52 8.68 7.21
CA GLU A 43 5.52 9.70 6.15
C GLU A 43 5.41 11.11 6.71
N ASN A 44 4.55 11.32 7.72
CA ASN A 44 4.12 12.64 8.16
C ASN A 44 4.47 12.94 9.64
N GLY A 45 4.87 11.93 10.41
CA GLY A 45 5.15 12.06 11.84
C GLY A 45 3.93 11.93 12.75
N ASP A 46 2.73 11.69 12.20
CA ASP A 46 1.50 11.55 12.96
C ASP A 46 0.54 10.51 12.35
N THR A 47 -0.62 10.31 12.99
CA THR A 47 -1.65 9.37 12.55
C THR A 47 -2.77 10.03 11.76
N ASP A 48 -2.71 11.35 11.57
CA ASP A 48 -3.76 12.09 10.88
C ASP A 48 -3.67 11.89 9.37
N VAL A 49 -4.82 11.84 8.75
CA VAL A 49 -4.90 11.67 7.30
C VAL A 49 -5.04 13.05 6.66
N HIS A 50 -3.94 13.54 6.08
CA HIS A 50 -3.85 14.88 5.52
C HIS A 50 -4.46 14.97 4.10
N TYR A 51 -5.78 14.81 3.99
CA TYR A 51 -6.50 14.92 2.72
C TYR A 51 -6.35 16.29 2.05
N ASP A 52 -6.11 17.32 2.83
CA ASP A 52 -6.01 18.71 2.39
C ASP A 52 -4.58 19.19 2.14
N TYR A 53 -3.57 18.32 2.28
CA TYR A 53 -2.20 18.70 1.94
C TYR A 53 -2.05 19.04 0.47
N CYS A 54 -1.41 20.16 0.13
CA CYS A 54 -1.00 20.49 -1.23
C CYS A 54 0.15 21.49 -1.24
N GLU A 55 1.22 21.20 -2.02
CA GLU A 55 2.40 22.06 -2.13
C GLU A 55 3.08 21.85 -3.49
N ASN A 56 3.74 22.89 -4.01
CA ASN A 56 4.72 22.74 -5.10
C ASN A 56 6.12 22.55 -4.50
N LEU A 57 6.62 21.33 -4.57
CA LEU A 57 7.95 20.98 -4.04
C LEU A 57 9.10 21.36 -4.96
N ASN A 58 8.82 21.84 -6.18
CA ASN A 58 9.80 22.17 -7.22
C ASN A 58 10.76 21.00 -7.52
N ASP A 59 10.24 19.79 -7.53
CA ASP A 59 11.00 18.54 -7.71
C ASP A 59 10.75 17.89 -9.08
N GLY A 60 10.18 18.65 -10.04
CA GLY A 60 9.91 18.19 -11.40
C GLY A 60 8.63 17.35 -11.55
N ARG A 61 7.73 17.35 -10.55
CA ARG A 61 6.48 16.58 -10.57
C ARG A 61 5.21 17.46 -10.53
N GLY A 62 5.36 18.78 -10.58
CA GLY A 62 4.26 19.75 -10.44
C GLY A 62 3.82 19.90 -8.97
N PHE A 63 2.52 20.00 -8.73
CA PHE A 63 1.96 20.02 -7.37
C PHE A 63 1.93 18.61 -6.79
N THR A 64 2.28 18.48 -5.50
CA THR A 64 2.16 17.27 -4.69
C THR A 64 1.04 17.46 -3.67
N ALA A 65 0.09 16.54 -3.59
CA ALA A 65 -1.13 16.74 -2.81
C ALA A 65 -1.68 15.46 -2.18
N GLY A 66 -2.43 15.63 -1.09
CA GLY A 66 -3.22 14.60 -0.43
C GLY A 66 -2.42 13.51 0.28
N ILE A 67 -3.17 12.50 0.72
CA ILE A 67 -2.77 11.44 1.65
C ILE A 67 -1.61 10.54 1.19
N ALA A 68 -1.35 10.54 -0.09
CA ALA A 68 -0.30 9.73 -0.67
C ALA A 68 0.66 10.57 -1.53
N GLY A 69 0.65 11.92 -1.38
CA GLY A 69 1.48 12.84 -2.16
C GLY A 69 1.26 12.68 -3.66
N PHE A 70 0.01 12.62 -4.10
CA PHE A 70 -0.37 12.54 -5.51
C PHE A 70 0.17 13.75 -6.27
N CYS A 71 0.77 13.53 -7.45
CA CYS A 71 1.41 14.59 -8.19
C CYS A 71 0.62 14.93 -9.47
N SER A 72 0.50 16.24 -9.76
CA SER A 72 -0.20 16.70 -10.97
C SER A 72 0.51 16.31 -12.27
N GLY A 73 1.84 16.16 -12.22
CA GLY A 73 2.66 15.83 -13.39
C GLY A 73 2.92 14.33 -13.59
N THR A 74 2.68 13.48 -12.58
CA THR A 74 2.88 12.03 -12.72
C THR A 74 1.60 11.26 -13.02
N GLY A 75 0.46 11.95 -13.04
CA GLY A 75 -0.84 11.40 -13.41
C GLY A 75 -1.70 10.96 -12.24
N ASP A 76 -1.12 10.55 -11.12
CA ASP A 76 -1.87 10.06 -9.97
C ASP A 76 -2.74 11.16 -9.28
N GLY A 77 -2.34 12.42 -9.35
CA GLY A 77 -3.20 13.55 -8.97
C GLY A 77 -4.42 13.70 -9.89
N TRP A 78 -4.26 13.44 -11.19
CA TRP A 78 -5.35 13.40 -12.14
C TRP A 78 -6.29 12.22 -11.90
N ASP A 79 -5.75 11.05 -11.54
CA ASP A 79 -6.54 9.87 -11.20
C ASP A 79 -7.48 10.12 -10.02
N VAL A 80 -7.04 10.86 -9.00
CA VAL A 80 -7.90 11.28 -7.88
C VAL A 80 -9.07 12.15 -8.38
N ILE A 81 -8.79 13.10 -9.28
CA ILE A 81 -9.83 14.00 -9.82
C ILE A 81 -10.81 13.23 -10.73
N GLN A 82 -10.34 12.24 -11.48
CA GLN A 82 -11.16 11.34 -12.26
C GLN A 82 -12.06 10.46 -11.38
N GLU A 83 -11.51 9.92 -10.29
CA GLU A 83 -12.28 9.15 -9.31
C GLU A 83 -13.32 10.03 -8.60
N TYR A 84 -12.97 11.27 -8.25
CA TYR A 84 -13.93 12.25 -7.70
C TYR A 84 -15.09 12.52 -8.67
N LYS A 85 -14.79 12.70 -9.96
CA LYS A 85 -15.82 12.81 -10.99
C LYS A 85 -16.69 11.56 -11.07
N THR A 86 -16.09 10.38 -10.94
CA THR A 86 -16.82 9.10 -10.96
C THR A 86 -17.82 9.01 -9.79
N LEU A 87 -17.42 9.49 -8.62
CA LEU A 87 -18.26 9.49 -7.41
C LEU A 87 -19.36 10.55 -7.42
N THR A 88 -19.13 11.73 -8.06
CA THR A 88 -20.01 12.90 -7.99
C THR A 88 -20.73 13.22 -9.31
N GLY A 89 -20.26 12.68 -10.43
CA GLY A 89 -20.72 13.01 -11.79
C GLY A 89 -20.09 14.26 -12.40
N SER A 90 -19.17 14.96 -11.70
CA SER A 90 -18.58 16.24 -12.14
C SER A 90 -17.16 16.40 -11.60
N TYR A 91 -16.31 17.15 -12.30
CA TYR A 91 -15.00 17.58 -11.78
C TYR A 91 -15.11 18.69 -10.69
N GLY A 92 -16.32 19.23 -10.43
CA GLY A 92 -16.50 20.33 -9.50
C GLY A 92 -15.58 21.51 -9.85
N ASP A 93 -14.94 22.08 -8.83
CA ASP A 93 -14.05 23.23 -8.97
C ASP A 93 -12.74 22.93 -9.73
N PHE A 94 -12.41 21.65 -9.98
CA PHE A 94 -11.33 21.29 -10.91
C PHE A 94 -11.71 21.42 -12.38
N GLY A 95 -13.01 21.59 -12.70
CA GLY A 95 -13.49 21.65 -14.09
C GLY A 95 -12.72 22.62 -15.01
N PRO A 96 -12.46 23.87 -14.58
CA PRO A 96 -11.68 24.84 -15.37
C PRO A 96 -10.24 24.40 -15.68
N MET A 97 -9.66 23.53 -14.83
CA MET A 97 -8.27 23.04 -14.95
C MET A 97 -8.18 21.66 -15.59
N ALA A 98 -9.30 20.98 -15.80
CA ALA A 98 -9.35 19.56 -16.17
C ALA A 98 -8.54 19.22 -17.43
N THR A 99 -8.66 20.05 -18.48
CA THR A 99 -7.92 19.84 -19.75
C THR A 99 -6.40 19.99 -19.58
N TYR A 100 -5.96 20.92 -18.72
CA TYR A 100 -4.54 21.09 -18.44
C TYR A 100 -4.01 19.92 -17.59
N LEU A 101 -4.77 19.49 -16.57
CA LEU A 101 -4.39 18.37 -15.72
C LEU A 101 -4.28 17.06 -16.49
N GLU A 102 -5.25 16.77 -17.37
CA GLU A 102 -5.20 15.60 -18.27
C GLU A 102 -3.97 15.65 -19.19
N LYS A 103 -3.68 16.83 -19.78
CA LYS A 103 -2.52 17.03 -20.62
C LYS A 103 -1.22 16.79 -19.84
N TYR A 104 -1.05 17.42 -18.68
CA TYR A 104 0.18 17.30 -17.89
C TYR A 104 0.38 15.87 -17.37
N ALA A 105 -0.69 15.21 -16.94
CA ALA A 105 -0.66 13.81 -16.58
C ALA A 105 -0.19 12.90 -17.73
N SER A 106 -0.69 13.15 -18.96
CA SER A 106 -0.33 12.35 -20.14
C SER A 106 1.09 12.59 -20.65
N GLU A 107 1.61 13.81 -20.49
CA GLU A 107 2.94 14.22 -20.94
C GLU A 107 4.02 14.01 -19.85
N GLY A 108 3.66 13.71 -18.62
CA GLY A 108 4.58 13.67 -17.48
C GLY A 108 5.16 15.08 -17.18
N SER A 109 4.36 16.13 -17.37
CA SER A 109 4.82 17.52 -17.28
C SER A 109 4.64 18.08 -15.88
N ASP A 110 5.66 18.76 -15.36
CA ASP A 110 5.65 19.48 -14.09
C ASP A 110 5.05 20.90 -14.17
N SER A 111 4.55 21.29 -15.36
CA SER A 111 3.96 22.61 -15.57
C SER A 111 2.77 22.87 -14.63
N THR A 112 2.76 24.06 -14.07
CA THR A 112 1.65 24.56 -13.24
C THR A 112 0.81 25.63 -13.93
N SER A 113 1.11 25.94 -15.20
CA SER A 113 0.38 26.95 -15.97
C SER A 113 -1.05 26.49 -16.26
N GLY A 114 -2.04 27.36 -15.97
CA GLY A 114 -3.46 27.04 -16.13
C GLY A 114 -4.05 26.16 -15.03
N ILE A 115 -3.22 25.75 -14.04
CA ILE A 115 -3.67 25.02 -12.83
C ILE A 115 -3.22 25.73 -11.55
N GLU A 116 -3.07 27.05 -11.57
CA GLU A 116 -2.57 27.83 -10.43
C GLU A 116 -3.49 27.71 -9.20
N ASN A 117 -4.77 27.39 -9.38
CA ASN A 117 -5.74 27.20 -8.31
C ASN A 117 -5.78 25.74 -7.80
N TYR A 118 -4.94 24.84 -8.31
CA TYR A 118 -4.99 23.40 -7.96
C TYR A 118 -4.95 23.17 -6.45
N CYS A 119 -3.95 23.71 -5.75
CA CYS A 119 -3.83 23.54 -4.30
C CYS A 119 -5.01 24.17 -3.54
N LYS A 120 -5.48 25.35 -3.94
CA LYS A 120 -6.62 25.98 -3.30
C LYS A 120 -7.89 25.11 -3.36
N VAL A 121 -8.14 24.49 -4.53
CA VAL A 121 -9.29 23.59 -4.72
C VAL A 121 -9.08 22.31 -3.92
N TRP A 122 -7.88 21.71 -4.03
CA TRP A 122 -7.55 20.48 -3.31
C TRP A 122 -7.72 20.63 -1.80
N GLU A 123 -7.14 21.67 -1.21
CA GLU A 123 -7.24 21.98 0.22
C GLU A 123 -8.69 22.18 0.67
N SER A 124 -9.49 22.91 -0.11
CA SER A 124 -10.89 23.16 0.20
C SER A 124 -11.72 21.88 0.23
N LEU A 125 -11.57 21.03 -0.80
CA LEU A 125 -12.29 19.76 -0.90
C LEU A 125 -11.74 18.73 0.10
N GLY A 126 -10.42 18.65 0.28
CA GLY A 126 -9.78 17.77 1.25
C GLY A 126 -10.27 17.98 2.68
N LYS A 127 -10.55 19.23 3.07
CA LYS A 127 -11.06 19.56 4.40
C LYS A 127 -12.50 19.14 4.64
N SER A 128 -13.37 19.17 3.62
CA SER A 128 -14.81 19.14 3.86
C SER A 128 -15.62 18.21 2.97
N ASP A 129 -15.08 17.77 1.82
CA ASP A 129 -15.83 16.92 0.89
C ASP A 129 -15.47 15.43 1.07
N THR A 130 -16.42 14.70 1.64
CA THR A 130 -16.23 13.26 1.90
C THR A 130 -16.09 12.41 0.63
N ASN A 131 -16.62 12.86 -0.52
CA ASN A 131 -16.41 12.15 -1.79
C ASN A 131 -15.00 12.41 -2.31
N PHE A 132 -14.43 13.60 -2.09
CA PHE A 132 -13.06 13.88 -2.47
C PHE A 132 -12.06 13.14 -1.58
N GLN A 133 -12.31 13.06 -0.27
CA GLN A 133 -11.53 12.21 0.63
C GLN A 133 -11.59 10.74 0.21
N LYS A 134 -12.79 10.24 -0.12
CA LYS A 134 -12.97 8.88 -0.61
C LYS A 134 -12.28 8.64 -1.96
N ALA A 135 -12.26 9.60 -2.86
CA ALA A 135 -11.52 9.50 -4.12
C ALA A 135 -10.02 9.30 -3.88
N GLN A 136 -9.44 10.05 -2.94
CA GLN A 136 -8.06 9.87 -2.52
C GLN A 136 -7.80 8.48 -1.93
N ASP A 137 -8.69 8.00 -1.04
CA ASP A 137 -8.60 6.64 -0.48
C ASP A 137 -8.65 5.56 -1.56
N ASN A 138 -9.59 5.68 -2.51
CA ASN A 138 -9.74 4.70 -3.58
C ASN A 138 -8.48 4.64 -4.48
N VAL A 139 -7.91 5.79 -4.84
CA VAL A 139 -6.71 5.85 -5.68
C VAL A 139 -5.47 5.36 -4.92
N ARG A 140 -5.30 5.74 -3.63
CA ARG A 140 -4.24 5.16 -2.78
C ARG A 140 -4.35 3.63 -2.74
N ASP A 141 -5.57 3.12 -2.52
CA ASP A 141 -5.79 1.68 -2.44
C ASP A 141 -5.44 0.99 -3.77
N GLN A 142 -5.86 1.55 -4.89
CA GLN A 142 -5.51 1.01 -6.22
C GLN A 142 -4.00 1.00 -6.50
N LEU A 143 -3.29 2.04 -6.08
CA LEU A 143 -1.85 2.19 -6.37
C LEU A 143 -0.97 1.37 -5.43
N TYR A 144 -1.38 1.21 -4.17
CA TYR A 144 -0.50 0.65 -3.12
C TYR A 144 -1.11 -0.50 -2.35
N TYR A 145 -2.36 -0.35 -1.87
CA TYR A 145 -2.96 -1.34 -0.99
C TYR A 145 -3.32 -2.62 -1.74
N ASP A 146 -4.05 -2.52 -2.85
CA ASP A 146 -4.50 -3.67 -3.64
C ASP A 146 -3.32 -4.50 -4.20
N PRO A 147 -2.24 -3.88 -4.76
CA PRO A 147 -1.06 -4.63 -5.17
C PRO A 147 -0.32 -5.30 -3.99
N ALA A 148 -0.21 -4.62 -2.84
CA ALA A 148 0.41 -5.17 -1.64
C ALA A 148 -0.41 -6.33 -1.06
N GLU A 149 -1.74 -6.17 -0.99
CA GLU A 149 -2.67 -7.22 -0.58
C GLU A 149 -2.55 -8.45 -1.50
N LYS A 150 -2.52 -8.23 -2.81
CA LYS A 150 -2.34 -9.30 -3.78
C LYS A 150 -1.02 -10.04 -3.55
N ALA A 151 0.09 -9.33 -3.36
CA ALA A 151 1.39 -9.93 -3.10
C ALA A 151 1.40 -10.72 -1.78
N ALA A 152 0.78 -10.19 -0.72
CA ALA A 152 0.63 -10.88 0.55
C ALA A 152 -0.24 -12.15 0.43
N ALA A 153 -1.32 -12.09 -0.35
CA ALA A 153 -2.19 -13.24 -0.61
C ALA A 153 -1.50 -14.33 -1.43
N GLU A 154 -0.72 -13.96 -2.44
CA GLU A 154 0.09 -14.89 -3.25
C GLU A 154 1.20 -15.56 -2.39
N LEU A 155 1.76 -14.84 -1.44
CA LEU A 155 2.69 -15.36 -0.44
C LEU A 155 2.02 -16.32 0.55
N GLY A 156 0.71 -16.18 0.77
CA GLY A 156 -0.06 -16.91 1.79
C GLY A 156 0.04 -16.29 3.19
N ALA A 157 0.44 -15.01 3.29
CA ALA A 157 0.58 -14.29 4.55
C ALA A 157 -0.77 -14.13 5.28
N LYS A 158 -0.79 -14.38 6.59
CA LYS A 158 -2.01 -14.35 7.43
C LYS A 158 -1.91 -13.36 8.57
N LEU A 159 -0.69 -12.96 8.93
CA LEU A 159 -0.45 -12.06 10.05
C LEU A 159 -0.53 -10.60 9.57
N ASP A 160 -1.25 -9.76 10.32
CA ASP A 160 -1.43 -8.35 9.97
C ASP A 160 -0.08 -7.60 9.91
N VAL A 161 0.88 -7.96 10.77
CA VAL A 161 2.22 -7.39 10.77
C VAL A 161 2.98 -7.67 9.47
N THR A 162 2.80 -8.86 8.88
CA THR A 162 3.41 -9.22 7.59
C THR A 162 2.75 -8.45 6.45
N GLN A 163 1.42 -8.44 6.41
CA GLN A 163 0.65 -7.72 5.38
C GLN A 163 0.90 -6.21 5.45
N GLY A 164 0.95 -5.65 6.67
CA GLY A 164 1.26 -4.24 6.90
C GLY A 164 2.68 -3.86 6.48
N GLN A 165 3.67 -4.75 6.74
CA GLN A 165 5.04 -4.52 6.29
C GLN A 165 5.16 -4.55 4.75
N ILE A 166 4.42 -5.45 4.07
CA ILE A 166 4.38 -5.48 2.60
C ILE A 166 3.72 -4.21 2.06
N PHE A 167 2.62 -3.75 2.67
CA PHE A 167 1.94 -2.50 2.30
C PHE A 167 2.86 -1.28 2.46
N ASP A 168 3.51 -1.13 3.62
CA ASP A 168 4.46 -0.04 3.87
C ASP A 168 5.66 -0.08 2.91
N THR A 169 6.10 -1.29 2.53
CA THR A 169 7.12 -1.45 1.48
C THR A 169 6.61 -0.96 0.13
N GLY A 170 5.36 -1.29 -0.25
CA GLY A 170 4.76 -0.80 -1.49
C GLY A 170 4.66 0.72 -1.55
N ILE A 171 4.40 1.39 -0.43
CA ILE A 171 4.39 2.84 -0.35
C ILE A 171 5.79 3.43 -0.62
N GLU A 172 6.83 2.92 0.04
CA GLU A 172 8.18 3.51 -0.05
C GLU A 172 8.96 3.07 -1.28
N HIS A 173 8.93 1.78 -1.60
CA HIS A 173 9.72 1.18 -2.68
C HIS A 173 8.98 1.15 -4.02
N GLY A 174 7.67 1.43 -4.04
CA GLY A 174 6.79 1.13 -5.16
C GLY A 174 6.37 -0.34 -5.17
N THR A 175 5.24 -0.60 -5.84
CA THR A 175 4.61 -1.93 -5.88
C THR A 175 5.11 -2.82 -7.02
N GLY A 176 6.10 -2.35 -7.79
CA GLY A 176 6.65 -3.00 -8.99
C GLY A 176 7.71 -4.07 -8.72
N ASP A 177 8.27 -4.56 -9.82
CA ASP A 177 9.33 -5.57 -9.88
C ASP A 177 10.69 -5.00 -10.35
N ASP A 178 10.81 -3.69 -10.33
CA ASP A 178 12.11 -3.02 -10.53
C ASP A 178 13.13 -3.42 -9.46
N ALA A 179 14.39 -3.00 -9.61
CA ALA A 179 15.50 -3.53 -8.80
C ALA A 179 15.35 -3.29 -7.29
N ASP A 180 14.64 -2.21 -6.89
CA ASP A 180 14.36 -1.86 -5.49
C ASP A 180 12.86 -2.03 -5.15
N GLY A 181 12.02 -2.48 -6.09
CA GLY A 181 10.57 -2.60 -5.94
C GLY A 181 10.14 -3.71 -4.98
N MET A 182 8.95 -3.57 -4.43
CA MET A 182 8.35 -4.50 -3.44
C MET A 182 8.38 -5.96 -3.91
N LEU A 183 8.00 -6.24 -5.17
CA LEU A 183 7.98 -7.62 -5.67
C LEU A 183 9.38 -8.22 -5.77
N THR A 184 10.39 -7.41 -6.12
CA THR A 184 11.79 -7.84 -6.13
C THR A 184 12.29 -8.15 -4.72
N LEU A 185 11.93 -7.34 -3.72
CA LEU A 185 12.31 -7.60 -2.32
C LEU A 185 11.67 -8.89 -1.79
N ILE A 186 10.39 -9.15 -2.11
CA ILE A 186 9.71 -10.43 -1.78
C ILE A 186 10.43 -11.60 -2.45
N LYS A 187 10.74 -11.50 -3.75
CA LYS A 187 11.47 -12.53 -4.49
C LYS A 187 12.84 -12.81 -3.90
N ASN A 188 13.60 -11.77 -3.56
CA ASN A 188 14.93 -11.90 -2.95
C ASN A 188 14.85 -12.57 -1.58
N THR A 189 13.80 -12.26 -0.81
CA THR A 189 13.53 -12.93 0.46
C THR A 189 13.23 -14.41 0.26
N ASN A 190 12.36 -14.75 -0.68
CA ASN A 190 11.99 -16.13 -0.97
C ASN A 190 13.20 -16.97 -1.38
N ASN A 191 14.14 -16.40 -2.14
CA ASN A 191 15.37 -17.09 -2.58
C ASN A 191 16.31 -17.45 -1.43
N ALA A 192 16.15 -16.86 -0.24
CA ALA A 192 16.95 -17.21 0.93
C ALA A 192 16.51 -18.52 1.61
N PHE A 193 15.32 -19.05 1.26
CA PHE A 193 14.77 -20.25 1.88
C PHE A 193 14.95 -21.48 0.98
N THR A 194 15.85 -22.36 1.40
CA THR A 194 16.21 -23.62 0.70
C THR A 194 15.92 -24.88 1.54
N SER A 195 15.27 -24.70 2.69
CA SER A 195 14.85 -25.77 3.61
C SER A 195 13.70 -25.27 4.48
N ASP A 196 13.00 -26.20 5.10
CA ASP A 196 11.96 -25.89 6.08
C ASP A 196 12.52 -25.08 7.25
N GLN A 197 11.75 -24.07 7.70
CA GLN A 197 12.12 -23.19 8.80
C GLN A 197 10.99 -23.16 9.83
N ALA A 198 11.22 -23.80 10.96
CA ALA A 198 10.26 -23.81 12.06
C ALA A 198 10.30 -22.50 12.86
N GLY A 199 9.17 -22.11 13.42
CA GLY A 199 9.00 -20.99 14.30
C GLY A 199 7.79 -21.18 15.20
N ASP A 200 7.38 -20.12 15.89
CA ASP A 200 6.30 -20.16 16.87
C ASP A 200 5.20 -19.11 16.61
N SER A 201 5.10 -18.62 15.38
CA SER A 201 4.09 -17.62 15.01
C SER A 201 2.66 -18.19 14.93
N GLY A 202 2.54 -19.50 14.75
CA GLY A 202 1.26 -20.17 14.49
C GLY A 202 0.79 -20.02 13.04
N SER A 203 1.59 -19.41 12.16
CA SER A 203 1.34 -19.27 10.72
C SER A 203 2.52 -19.80 9.90
N THR A 204 2.22 -20.49 8.82
CA THR A 204 3.22 -21.12 7.94
C THR A 204 2.97 -20.72 6.50
N LEU A 205 4.03 -20.35 5.81
CA LEU A 205 4.10 -20.06 4.37
C LEU A 205 4.69 -21.27 3.63
N THR A 206 4.38 -21.39 2.34
CA THR A 206 5.05 -22.36 1.46
C THR A 206 5.96 -21.59 0.50
N ILE A 207 7.27 -21.60 0.76
CA ILE A 207 8.27 -20.86 -0.01
C ILE A 207 9.19 -21.85 -0.75
N ASN A 208 9.21 -21.80 -2.07
CA ASN A 208 10.01 -22.69 -2.90
C ASN A 208 9.79 -24.19 -2.57
N GLY A 209 8.57 -24.56 -2.14
CA GLY A 209 8.23 -25.91 -1.73
C GLY A 209 8.56 -26.26 -0.27
N HIS A 210 9.15 -25.34 0.49
CA HIS A 210 9.50 -25.49 1.90
C HIS A 210 8.44 -24.86 2.82
N GLN A 211 8.25 -25.44 4.01
CA GLN A 211 7.41 -24.89 5.06
C GLN A 211 8.22 -23.92 5.90
N VAL A 212 7.83 -22.63 5.87
CA VAL A 212 8.53 -21.55 6.56
C VAL A 212 7.57 -20.85 7.50
N ASP A 213 7.93 -20.74 8.78
CA ASP A 213 7.17 -19.92 9.74
C ASP A 213 7.10 -18.47 9.24
N GLU A 214 5.91 -17.87 9.28
CA GLU A 214 5.66 -16.55 8.69
C GLU A 214 6.51 -15.45 9.34
N ILE A 215 6.79 -15.53 10.65
CA ILE A 215 7.65 -14.54 11.31
C ILE A 215 9.13 -14.75 10.98
N VAL A 216 9.57 -15.99 10.74
CA VAL A 216 10.93 -16.26 10.24
C VAL A 216 11.09 -15.64 8.86
N TRP A 217 10.10 -15.79 7.98
CA TRP A 217 10.08 -15.13 6.67
C TRP A 217 10.09 -13.60 6.81
N LEU A 218 9.23 -13.04 7.65
CA LEU A 218 9.11 -11.59 7.84
C LEU A 218 10.41 -10.97 8.36
N LYS A 219 11.10 -11.62 9.31
CA LYS A 219 12.42 -11.17 9.78
C LYS A 219 13.42 -11.10 8.62
N LYS A 220 13.42 -12.11 7.76
CA LYS A 220 14.28 -12.11 6.56
C LYS A 220 13.91 -11.02 5.56
N PHE A 221 12.62 -10.78 5.36
CA PHE A 221 12.14 -9.70 4.51
C PHE A 221 12.59 -8.31 5.03
N ILE A 222 12.51 -8.10 6.34
CA ILE A 222 13.01 -6.87 6.99
C ILE A 222 14.51 -6.70 6.79
N GLU A 223 15.32 -7.78 6.89
CA GLU A 223 16.76 -7.73 6.60
C GLU A 223 17.02 -7.33 5.15
N VAL A 224 16.33 -7.96 4.19
CA VAL A 224 16.45 -7.66 2.75
C VAL A 224 16.07 -6.22 2.48
N ARG A 225 14.93 -5.74 2.99
CA ARG A 225 14.48 -4.37 2.85
C ARG A 225 15.46 -3.37 3.48
N THR A 226 15.95 -3.64 4.68
CA THR A 226 16.93 -2.78 5.38
C THR A 226 18.24 -2.69 4.58
N SER A 227 18.69 -3.79 3.99
CA SER A 227 19.88 -3.79 3.14
C SER A 227 19.68 -2.97 1.87
N ASP A 228 18.50 -3.07 1.26
CA ASP A 228 18.14 -2.32 0.05
C ASP A 228 18.04 -0.81 0.34
N LEU A 229 17.36 -0.41 1.41
CA LEU A 229 17.30 0.99 1.86
C LEU A 229 18.68 1.61 2.07
N LYS A 230 19.64 0.85 2.56
CA LYS A 230 21.02 1.31 2.76
C LYS A 230 21.84 1.34 1.48
N ASN A 231 21.52 0.46 0.52
CA ASN A 231 22.28 0.27 -0.70
C ASN A 231 21.31 0.05 -1.89
N PRO A 232 20.52 1.07 -2.27
CA PRO A 232 19.58 0.97 -3.38
C PRO A 232 20.31 0.74 -4.70
N LYS A 233 19.67 0.00 -5.61
CA LYS A 233 20.27 -0.41 -6.89
C LYS A 233 19.90 0.54 -8.03
N GLU A 234 18.71 1.13 -7.96
CA GLU A 234 18.27 2.09 -8.96
C GLU A 234 18.99 3.43 -8.78
N ALA A 235 19.50 4.00 -9.88
CA ALA A 235 20.28 5.23 -9.87
C ALA A 235 19.54 6.40 -9.21
N ASP A 236 18.23 6.49 -9.42
CA ASP A 236 17.39 7.55 -8.84
C ASP A 236 17.27 7.46 -7.33
N ASN A 237 17.48 6.29 -6.74
CA ASN A 237 17.43 6.05 -5.30
C ASN A 237 18.80 6.19 -4.62
N GLN A 238 19.91 6.27 -5.41
CA GLN A 238 21.28 6.34 -4.90
C GLN A 238 21.72 7.76 -4.48
N GLY A 239 20.93 8.78 -4.78
CA GLY A 239 21.27 10.18 -4.48
C GLY A 239 20.98 10.57 -3.03
N GLY A 240 22.03 10.87 -2.24
CA GLY A 240 21.89 11.27 -0.84
C GLY A 240 21.55 10.10 0.10
N ASN A 241 21.54 10.36 1.41
CA ASN A 241 21.21 9.33 2.41
C ASN A 241 19.69 9.21 2.68
N TYR A 242 18.82 9.62 1.73
CA TYR A 242 17.39 9.71 2.00
C TYR A 242 16.79 8.35 2.31
N TRP A 243 17.08 7.33 1.48
CA TRP A 243 16.58 5.99 1.70
C TRP A 243 17.20 5.33 2.95
N ALA A 244 18.48 5.47 3.17
CA ALA A 244 19.13 4.97 4.38
C ALA A 244 18.56 5.63 5.66
N GLY A 245 18.10 6.88 5.55
CA GLY A 245 17.45 7.61 6.63
C GLY A 245 16.08 7.06 7.04
N THR A 246 15.43 6.25 6.20
CA THR A 246 14.09 5.70 6.49
C THR A 246 14.11 4.31 7.14
N THR A 247 15.28 3.80 7.49
CA THR A 247 15.43 2.48 8.14
C THR A 247 14.73 2.36 9.50
N TYR A 248 14.30 3.48 10.12
CA TYR A 248 13.44 3.46 11.30
C TYR A 248 12.14 2.65 11.08
N ARG A 249 11.61 2.60 9.86
CA ARG A 249 10.44 1.78 9.50
C ARG A 249 10.71 0.30 9.77
N THR A 250 11.83 -0.23 9.27
CA THR A 250 12.19 -1.63 9.47
C THR A 250 12.55 -1.95 10.92
N VAL A 251 13.14 -0.99 11.65
CA VAL A 251 13.37 -1.11 13.10
C VAL A 251 12.05 -1.19 13.87
N SER A 252 11.07 -0.37 13.50
CA SER A 252 9.74 -0.37 14.14
C SER A 252 9.00 -1.69 13.92
N TYR A 253 9.03 -2.25 12.70
CA TYR A 253 8.45 -3.57 12.43
C TYR A 253 9.19 -4.69 13.18
N SER A 254 10.52 -4.61 13.30
CA SER A 254 11.29 -5.55 14.13
C SER A 254 10.86 -5.49 15.61
N TYR A 255 10.64 -4.27 16.12
CA TYR A 255 10.10 -4.08 17.47
C TYR A 255 8.71 -4.71 17.63
N MET A 256 7.78 -4.50 16.68
CA MET A 256 6.46 -5.14 16.71
C MET A 256 6.56 -6.67 16.75
N ILE A 257 7.48 -7.26 15.99
CA ILE A 257 7.74 -8.70 16.03
C ILE A 257 8.21 -9.15 17.42
N ASP A 258 9.14 -8.42 18.03
CA ASP A 258 9.69 -8.76 19.34
C ASP A 258 8.64 -8.63 20.46
N GLN A 259 7.68 -7.72 20.29
CA GLN A 259 6.53 -7.56 21.18
C GLN A 259 5.38 -8.54 20.86
N ARG A 260 5.51 -9.40 19.83
CA ARG A 260 4.46 -10.31 19.32
C ARG A 260 3.17 -9.60 18.90
N GLU A 261 3.26 -8.38 18.41
CA GLU A 261 2.16 -7.59 17.89
C GLU A 261 1.79 -8.06 16.45
N TYR A 262 1.40 -9.33 16.32
CA TYR A 262 1.20 -9.98 15.03
C TYR A 262 -0.15 -9.69 14.40
N MET A 263 -1.18 -9.50 15.24
CA MET A 263 -2.58 -9.28 14.85
C MET A 263 -3.10 -7.96 15.40
N TRP A 264 -3.60 -7.11 14.53
CA TRP A 264 -3.98 -5.72 14.85
C TRP A 264 -5.50 -5.57 15.03
N THR A 265 -6.06 -6.20 16.02
CA THR A 265 -7.52 -6.22 16.23
C THR A 265 -8.09 -4.92 16.77
N ASN A 266 -7.36 -4.19 17.61
CA ASN A 266 -7.79 -2.92 18.22
C ASN A 266 -6.68 -1.87 18.22
N SER A 267 -5.47 -2.26 18.52
CA SER A 267 -4.31 -1.39 18.62
C SER A 267 -3.02 -2.18 18.46
N VAL A 268 -1.92 -1.47 18.19
CA VAL A 268 -0.57 -2.02 18.08
C VAL A 268 0.41 -1.07 18.76
N LYS A 269 1.45 -1.62 19.40
CA LYS A 269 2.60 -0.86 19.91
C LYS A 269 3.72 -0.92 18.90
N LEU A 270 4.29 0.23 18.59
CA LEU A 270 5.36 0.38 17.62
C LEU A 270 6.34 1.46 18.05
N LEU A 271 7.41 1.66 17.29
CA LEU A 271 8.31 2.79 17.44
C LEU A 271 7.98 3.85 16.38
N ASP A 272 7.95 5.12 16.77
CA ASP A 272 7.85 6.25 15.82
C ASP A 272 9.20 6.53 15.12
N ASN A 273 9.26 7.60 14.34
CA ASN A 273 10.44 7.97 13.55
C ASN A 273 11.67 8.31 14.43
N ASP A 274 11.44 8.69 15.68
CA ASP A 274 12.50 8.99 16.67
C ASP A 274 12.87 7.78 17.52
N GLY A 275 12.30 6.61 17.25
CA GLY A 275 12.50 5.38 18.03
C GLY A 275 11.76 5.35 19.36
N LYS A 276 10.82 6.26 19.59
CA LYS A 276 10.00 6.30 20.78
C LYS A 276 8.80 5.39 20.65
N GLN A 277 8.53 4.61 21.70
CA GLN A 277 7.34 3.75 21.72
C GLN A 277 6.06 4.57 21.69
N THR A 278 5.19 4.25 20.74
CA THR A 278 3.83 4.80 20.62
C THR A 278 2.81 3.68 20.46
N THR A 279 1.53 4.02 20.54
CA THR A 279 0.43 3.07 20.34
C THR A 279 -0.52 3.63 19.29
N VAL A 280 -0.78 2.86 18.25
CA VAL A 280 -1.78 3.18 17.22
C VAL A 280 -3.02 2.34 17.48
N SER A 281 -4.17 2.98 17.49
CA SER A 281 -5.47 2.33 17.67
C SER A 281 -6.34 2.57 16.44
N CYS A 282 -7.21 1.62 16.13
CA CYS A 282 -8.15 1.82 15.05
C CYS A 282 -9.25 2.83 15.41
N SER A 283 -9.79 3.48 14.39
CA SER A 283 -10.91 4.40 14.53
C SER A 283 -12.16 3.65 14.96
N SER A 284 -12.87 4.16 15.96
CA SER A 284 -14.07 3.53 16.54
C SER A 284 -15.22 3.30 15.55
N SER A 285 -15.20 3.97 14.40
CA SER A 285 -16.19 3.81 13.32
C SER A 285 -16.03 2.52 12.50
N ASN A 286 -14.88 1.85 12.58
CA ASN A 286 -14.59 0.64 11.80
C ASN A 286 -14.81 -0.68 12.57
N SER A 287 -15.26 -0.62 13.84
CA SER A 287 -15.46 -1.82 14.66
C SER A 287 -16.72 -2.63 14.34
N SER A 288 -17.57 -2.18 13.42
CA SER A 288 -18.71 -2.97 12.93
C SER A 288 -19.11 -2.58 11.52
N THR A 289 -18.78 -3.40 10.55
CA THR A 289 -19.75 -3.95 9.59
C THR A 289 -19.01 -4.72 8.50
N ARG A 290 -19.04 -6.02 8.59
CA ARG A 290 -19.04 -6.90 7.43
C ARG A 290 -20.37 -6.64 6.71
N SER A 291 -20.52 -5.45 6.12
CA SER A 291 -21.71 -5.09 5.35
C SER A 291 -21.67 -5.86 4.03
N LYS A 292 -22.43 -6.95 3.98
CA LYS A 292 -22.88 -7.50 2.68
C LYS A 292 -23.65 -6.39 1.99
N ARG A 293 -23.04 -5.73 1.01
CA ARG A 293 -23.76 -4.78 0.15
C ARG A 293 -24.92 -5.54 -0.53
N ARG A 294 -26.13 -5.19 -0.17
CA ARG A 294 -27.35 -5.66 -0.80
C ARG A 294 -27.97 -4.49 -1.58
N ASP A 295 -28.57 -4.78 -2.74
CA ASP A 295 -29.36 -3.78 -3.45
C ASP A 295 -30.60 -3.39 -2.64
N ILE A 296 -31.34 -2.42 -3.12
CA ILE A 296 -32.58 -1.93 -2.48
C ILE A 296 -33.64 -3.04 -2.31
N ASN A 297 -33.46 -4.20 -2.95
CA ASN A 297 -34.31 -5.38 -2.87
C ASN A 297 -33.68 -6.53 -2.06
N GLY A 298 -32.56 -6.26 -1.32
CA GLY A 298 -31.92 -7.23 -0.45
C GLY A 298 -31.05 -8.29 -1.14
N ARG A 299 -30.75 -8.14 -2.45
CA ARG A 299 -29.96 -9.12 -3.22
C ARG A 299 -28.46 -8.76 -3.17
N PRO A 300 -27.55 -9.75 -3.13
CA PRO A 300 -26.12 -9.48 -3.19
C PRO A 300 -25.73 -8.86 -4.53
N ILE A 301 -25.09 -7.70 -4.50
CA ILE A 301 -24.58 -7.02 -5.69
C ILE A 301 -23.39 -7.83 -6.22
N ARG A 302 -23.55 -8.48 -7.38
CA ARG A 302 -22.43 -9.05 -8.13
C ARG A 302 -21.79 -7.93 -8.96
N ILE A 303 -20.63 -7.47 -8.54
CA ILE A 303 -19.80 -6.56 -9.35
C ILE A 303 -19.31 -7.38 -10.55
N ARG A 304 -19.83 -7.10 -11.75
CA ARG A 304 -19.25 -7.62 -12.99
C ARG A 304 -17.90 -6.95 -13.19
N ARG A 305 -16.83 -7.71 -13.04
CA ARG A 305 -15.50 -7.36 -13.57
C ARG A 305 -15.58 -7.40 -15.09
N ASN A 306 -15.81 -6.28 -15.74
CA ASN A 306 -15.57 -6.08 -17.15
C ASN A 306 -15.16 -4.63 -17.37
N ARG A 307 -13.88 -4.38 -17.15
CA ARG A 307 -13.05 -3.47 -17.97
C ARG A 307 -11.64 -4.06 -17.93
N GLU A 308 -11.21 -4.59 -19.06
CA GLU A 308 -9.80 -4.68 -19.36
C GLU A 308 -9.25 -3.25 -19.25
N LEU A 309 -8.58 -2.98 -18.14
CA LEU A 309 -7.71 -1.83 -18.04
C LEU A 309 -6.56 -2.13 -18.99
N VAL A 310 -6.45 -1.35 -20.04
CA VAL A 310 -5.21 -1.27 -20.83
C VAL A 310 -4.13 -0.92 -19.80
N PRO A 311 -3.10 -1.76 -19.60
CA PRO A 311 -2.03 -1.41 -18.71
C PRO A 311 -1.41 -0.10 -19.20
N PRO A 312 -1.07 0.85 -18.30
CA PRO A 312 -0.31 2.02 -18.68
C PRO A 312 0.96 1.53 -19.37
N SER A 313 1.31 2.14 -20.50
CA SER A 313 2.41 1.75 -21.39
C SER A 313 3.80 1.93 -20.76
N ASP A 314 3.89 2.50 -19.57
CA ASP A 314 5.10 2.59 -18.75
C ASP A 314 4.72 2.51 -17.27
N PRO A 315 5.56 1.86 -16.42
CA PRO A 315 5.38 1.92 -14.98
C PRO A 315 5.47 3.38 -14.52
N PRO A 316 4.66 3.80 -13.52
CA PRO A 316 4.72 5.15 -13.01
C PRO A 316 6.15 5.48 -12.59
N LYS A 317 6.70 6.61 -13.10
CA LYS A 317 8.02 7.09 -12.69
C LYS A 317 8.06 7.14 -11.18
N LYS A 318 9.07 6.48 -10.59
CA LYS A 318 9.21 6.24 -9.17
C LYS A 318 8.96 7.50 -8.35
N ARG A 319 8.12 7.37 -7.34
CA ARG A 319 7.92 8.39 -6.31
C ARG A 319 9.20 8.56 -5.50
N ARG A 320 9.74 9.78 -5.47
CA ARG A 320 10.59 10.21 -4.36
C ARG A 320 9.67 10.75 -3.28
N LEU A 321 9.34 9.93 -2.30
CA LEU A 321 8.80 10.43 -1.05
C LEU A 321 9.95 11.17 -0.33
N ARG A 322 9.77 12.46 -0.06
CA ARG A 322 10.70 13.18 0.81
C ARG A 322 10.34 12.82 2.24
N PRO A 323 11.33 12.54 3.12
CA PRO A 323 11.06 12.44 4.54
C PRO A 323 10.44 13.75 5.03
N ALA A 324 9.51 13.65 5.99
CA ALA A 324 8.89 14.80 6.63
C ALA A 324 9.96 15.81 7.04
N ARG A 325 9.73 17.10 6.76
CA ARG A 325 10.58 18.17 7.27
C ARG A 325 10.56 18.09 8.79
N THR A 326 11.72 17.75 9.38
CA THR A 326 11.96 18.12 10.77
C THR A 326 11.78 19.62 10.90
N GLY A 327 11.02 20.05 11.92
CA GLY A 327 10.65 21.43 12.18
C GLY A 327 11.85 22.39 12.27
N PRO A 328 11.59 23.72 12.40
CA PRO A 328 12.61 24.72 12.18
C PRO A 328 13.73 24.66 13.21
N ASN A 329 14.94 24.64 12.69
CA ASN A 329 16.21 25.09 13.25
C ASN A 329 16.30 25.20 14.79
N GLN A 330 17.12 24.35 15.37
CA GLN A 330 18.01 24.85 16.41
C GLN A 330 19.42 24.99 15.80
N GLU A 331 19.79 26.23 15.51
CA GLU A 331 21.17 26.66 15.41
C GLU A 331 21.87 26.35 16.75
N LEU A 332 22.94 25.63 16.68
CA LEU A 332 24.18 25.82 17.46
C LEU A 332 25.33 25.21 16.67
#